data_7bf06b17f110d8124ad18d89f7094060
#
_entry.id   7bf06b17f110d8124ad18d89f7094060
#
_cell.length_a   1.000
_cell.length_b   1.000
_cell.length_c   1.000
_cell.angle_alpha   90.00
_cell.angle_beta   90.00
_cell.angle_gamma   90.00
#
_symmetry.space_group_name_H-M   'P 1'
#
loop_
_entity.id
_entity.type
_entity.pdbx_description
1 polymer ?
#
loop_
_entity_poly.entity_id
_entity_poly.type
_entity_poly.pdbx_seq_one_letter_code
_entity_poly.pdbx_strand_id
1 'polypeptide(L)' 'MTNEELKKIVGRNVRKYRLLYNAYNKEKLTQKDLASKIGAKTPLIGALESDNNNMGVSIYNLYMISKVLNVPIEKFF' A
#
# COMPACT_ATOMS: atom_id res chain seq x y z
N MET A 1 14.57 8.52 -12.84
CA MET A 1 13.20 8.30 -12.31
C MET A 1 12.69 9.56 -11.65
N THR A 2 11.48 9.97 -11.97
CA THR A 2 10.87 11.15 -11.34
C THR A 2 10.16 10.76 -10.03
N ASN A 3 9.85 11.77 -9.22
CA ASN A 3 9.10 11.58 -7.98
C ASN A 3 7.71 11.01 -8.26
N GLU A 4 7.05 11.47 -9.33
CA GLU A 4 5.74 10.99 -9.73
C GLU A 4 5.78 9.53 -10.17
N GLU A 5 6.82 9.13 -10.89
CA GLU A 5 7.00 7.72 -11.29
C GLU A 5 7.19 6.83 -10.07
N LEU A 6 7.99 7.27 -9.10
CA LEU A 6 8.23 6.51 -7.88
C LEU A 6 6.94 6.34 -7.07
N LYS A 7 6.14 7.41 -6.94
CA LYS A 7 4.85 7.33 -6.24
C LYS A 7 3.93 6.30 -6.88
N LYS A 8 3.87 6.27 -8.20
CA LYS A 8 3.05 5.29 -8.93
C LYS A 8 3.55 3.87 -8.74
N ILE A 9 4.85 3.66 -8.78
CA ILE A 9 5.45 2.34 -8.55
C ILE A 9 5.09 1.84 -7.16
N VAL A 10 5.27 2.67 -6.15
CA VAL A 10 4.96 2.29 -4.77
C VAL A 10 3.47 1.98 -4.62
N GLY A 11 2.61 2.82 -5.15
CA GLY A 11 1.15 2.62 -5.08
C GLY A 11 0.71 1.32 -5.75
N ARG A 12 1.24 1.03 -6.93
CA ARG A 12 0.95 -0.22 -7.64
C ARG A 12 1.43 -1.43 -6.85
N ASN A 13 2.60 -1.33 -6.23
CA ASN A 13 3.14 -2.42 -5.42
C ASN A 13 2.33 -2.64 -4.15
N VAL A 14 1.86 -1.59 -3.50
CA VAL A 14 0.96 -1.72 -2.35
C VAL A 14 -0.28 -2.50 -2.75
N ARG A 15 -0.91 -2.12 -3.86
CA ARG A 15 -2.10 -2.83 -4.36
C ARG A 15 -1.79 -4.29 -4.69
N LYS A 16 -0.68 -4.52 -5.41
CA LYS A 16 -0.25 -5.86 -5.80
C LYS A 16 -0.08 -6.77 -4.58
N TYR A 17 0.65 -6.31 -3.58
CA TYR A 17 0.93 -7.15 -2.41
C TYR A 17 -0.29 -7.30 -1.49
N ARG A 18 -1.18 -6.30 -1.45
CA ARG A 18 -2.45 -6.46 -0.74
C ARG A 18 -3.31 -7.54 -1.40
N LEU A 19 -3.40 -7.53 -2.72
CA LEU A 19 -4.17 -8.55 -3.46
C LEU A 19 -3.53 -9.93 -3.33
N LEU A 20 -2.20 -10.02 -3.33
CA LEU A 20 -1.50 -11.28 -3.08
C LEU A 20 -1.76 -11.78 -1.67
N TYR A 21 -1.73 -10.91 -0.68
CA TYR A 21 -2.09 -11.27 0.69
C TYR A 21 -3.48 -11.89 0.73
N ASN A 22 -4.44 -11.27 0.04
CA ASN A 22 -5.82 -11.76 0.00
C ASN A 22 -5.94 -13.11 -0.69
N ALA A 23 -5.04 -13.41 -1.64
CA ALA A 23 -5.06 -14.70 -2.33
C ALA A 23 -4.61 -15.84 -1.42
N TYR A 24 -3.76 -15.58 -0.43
CA TYR A 24 -3.17 -16.61 0.43
C TYR A 24 -3.71 -16.63 1.84
N ASN A 25 -4.58 -15.72 2.21
CA ASN A 25 -5.13 -15.62 3.57
C ASN A 25 -6.64 -15.73 3.55
N LYS A 26 -7.19 -16.39 4.59
CA LYS A 26 -8.65 -16.53 4.73
C LYS A 26 -9.32 -15.20 4.99
N GLU A 27 -8.70 -14.36 5.83
CA GLU A 27 -9.21 -13.04 6.10
C GLU A 27 -8.70 -12.08 5.03
N LYS A 28 -9.62 -11.42 4.35
CA LYS A 28 -9.28 -10.48 3.29
C LYS A 28 -9.03 -9.10 3.88
N LEU A 29 -7.99 -8.43 3.38
CA LEU A 29 -7.72 -7.04 3.69
C LEU A 29 -8.28 -6.17 2.58
N THR A 30 -9.36 -5.46 2.87
CA THR A 30 -9.84 -4.39 1.99
C THR A 30 -8.95 -3.17 2.17
N GLN A 31 -9.13 -2.15 1.33
CA GLN A 31 -8.44 -0.87 1.53
C GLN A 31 -8.74 -0.30 2.93
N LYS A 32 -10.00 -0.41 3.36
CA LYS A 32 -10.43 0.03 4.69
C LYS A 32 -9.71 -0.74 5.79
N ASP A 33 -9.61 -2.06 5.65
CA ASP A 33 -8.95 -2.89 6.66
C ASP A 33 -7.46 -2.56 6.77
N LEU A 34 -6.80 -2.39 5.63
CA LEU A 34 -5.38 -2.03 5.63
C LEU A 34 -5.17 -0.66 6.29
N ALA A 35 -6.00 0.32 5.93
CA ALA A 35 -5.93 1.66 6.53
C ALA A 35 -6.11 1.58 8.05
N SER A 36 -7.10 0.84 8.52
CA SER A 36 -7.36 0.68 9.94
C SER A 36 -6.15 0.08 10.68
N LYS A 37 -5.52 -0.94 10.09
CA LYS A 37 -4.39 -1.61 10.73
C LYS A 37 -3.14 -0.73 10.87
N ILE A 38 -2.98 0.24 9.99
CA ILE A 38 -1.84 1.16 10.06
C ILE A 38 -2.18 2.50 10.73
N GLY A 39 -3.41 2.64 11.23
CA GLY A 39 -3.86 3.88 11.88
C GLY A 39 -4.10 5.03 10.90
N ALA A 40 -4.35 4.71 9.64
CA ALA A 40 -4.62 5.71 8.60
C ALA A 40 -6.10 5.70 8.21
N LYS A 41 -6.49 6.66 7.38
CA LYS A 41 -7.86 6.75 6.86
C LYS A 41 -7.96 6.01 5.53
N THR A 42 -9.12 5.42 5.26
CA THR A 42 -9.37 4.68 4.01
C THR A 42 -9.00 5.46 2.75
N PRO A 43 -9.34 6.77 2.62
CA PRO A 43 -8.97 7.54 1.42
C PRO A 43 -7.48 7.56 1.12
N LEU A 44 -6.61 7.44 2.15
CA LEU A 44 -5.17 7.38 1.92
C LEU A 44 -4.80 6.15 1.09
N ILE A 45 -5.33 4.99 1.47
CA ILE A 45 -5.03 3.73 0.76
C ILE A 45 -5.66 3.75 -0.63
N GLY A 46 -6.90 4.22 -0.75
CA GLY A 46 -7.56 4.34 -2.05
C GLY A 46 -6.79 5.23 -3.01
N ALA A 47 -6.33 6.39 -2.53
CA ALA A 47 -5.53 7.31 -3.34
C ALA A 47 -4.18 6.69 -3.71
N LEU A 48 -3.53 6.04 -2.75
CA LEU A 48 -2.22 5.42 -2.97
C LEU A 48 -2.27 4.34 -4.06
N GLU A 49 -3.33 3.53 -4.06
CA GLU A 49 -3.50 2.43 -5.01
C GLU A 49 -4.07 2.88 -6.37
N SER A 50 -4.48 4.12 -6.49
CA SER A 50 -5.05 4.65 -7.74
C SER A 50 -3.96 4.97 -8.75
N ASP A 51 -4.18 4.63 -10.02
CA ASP A 51 -3.25 4.97 -11.10
C ASP A 51 -3.12 6.48 -11.33
N ASN A 52 -4.09 7.26 -10.89
CA ASN A 52 -4.07 8.72 -10.98
C ASN A 52 -3.53 9.38 -9.71
N ASN A 53 -2.87 8.61 -8.86
CA ASN A 53 -2.41 9.11 -7.59
C ASN A 53 -1.23 10.06 -7.75
N ASN A 54 -1.37 11.27 -7.20
CA ASN A 54 -0.30 12.25 -7.05
C ASN A 54 0.20 12.35 -5.62
N MET A 55 -0.35 11.55 -4.72
CA MET A 55 0.00 11.58 -3.31
C MET A 55 1.07 10.56 -3.00
N GLY A 56 2.11 10.99 -2.30
CA GLY A 56 3.09 10.07 -1.76
C GLY A 56 2.57 9.39 -0.51
N VAL A 57 3.32 8.40 -0.04
CA VAL A 57 3.08 7.75 1.24
C VAL A 57 4.26 8.07 2.15
N SER A 58 3.98 8.32 3.44
CA SER A 58 5.07 8.55 4.40
C SER A 58 5.88 7.27 4.59
N ILE A 59 7.14 7.42 4.97
CA ILE A 59 8.00 6.27 5.27
C ILE A 59 7.36 5.43 6.38
N TYR A 60 6.79 6.09 7.40
CA TYR A 60 6.12 5.38 8.49
C TYR A 60 4.97 4.52 7.98
N ASN A 61 4.09 5.10 7.16
CA ASN A 61 2.94 4.35 6.64
C ASN A 61 3.39 3.21 5.74
N LEU A 62 4.38 3.43 4.89
CA LEU A 62 4.91 2.38 4.02
C LEU A 62 5.52 1.24 4.85
N TYR A 63 6.27 1.58 5.90
CA TYR A 63 6.82 0.58 6.82
C TYR A 63 5.70 -0.24 7.47
N MET A 64 4.64 0.44 7.95
CA MET A 64 3.52 -0.25 8.57
C MET A 64 2.79 -1.16 7.58
N ILE A 65 2.60 -0.70 6.34
CA ILE A 65 2.01 -1.52 5.28
C ILE A 65 2.86 -2.77 5.05
N SER A 66 4.18 -2.60 4.98
CA SER A 66 5.10 -3.73 4.77
C SER A 66 4.97 -4.76 5.89
N LYS A 67 4.79 -4.31 7.13
CA LYS A 67 4.62 -5.20 8.28
C LYS A 67 3.28 -5.93 8.24
N VAL A 68 2.20 -5.22 7.94
CA VAL A 68 0.87 -5.83 7.85
C VAL A 68 0.81 -6.88 6.75
N LEU A 69 1.38 -6.57 5.60
CA LEU A 69 1.38 -7.48 4.44
C LEU A 69 2.49 -8.53 4.52
N ASN A 70 3.40 -8.41 5.49
CA ASN A 70 4.54 -9.31 5.66
C ASN A 70 5.41 -9.39 4.40
N VAL A 71 5.71 -8.23 3.83
CA VAL A 71 6.55 -8.07 2.64
C VAL A 71 7.70 -7.13 2.98
N PRO A 72 8.95 -7.49 2.66
CA PRO A 72 10.07 -6.57 2.87
C PRO A 72 9.82 -5.23 2.20
N ILE A 73 10.15 -4.14 2.89
CA ILE A 73 9.81 -2.79 2.40
C ILE A 73 10.44 -2.49 1.04
N GLU A 74 11.62 -3.03 0.77
CA GLU A 74 12.31 -2.82 -0.50
C GLU A 74 11.55 -3.39 -1.70
N LYS A 75 10.61 -4.30 -1.48
CA LYS A 75 9.78 -4.86 -2.55
C LYS A 75 8.75 -3.88 -3.10
N PHE A 76 8.54 -2.78 -2.39
CA PHE A 76 7.57 -1.77 -2.83
C PHE A 76 8.18 -0.76 -3.81
N PHE A 77 9.48 -0.79 -3.98
CA PHE A 77 10.18 0.13 -4.88
C PHE A 77 10.52 -0.48 -6.24
#